data_8a645ddf11b982b31840d2fdd300139d
#
_entry.id   8a645ddf11b982b31840d2fdd300139d
#
_cell.length_a   1.000
_cell.length_b   1.000
_cell.length_c   1.000
_cell.angle_alpha   90.00
_cell.angle_beta   90.00
_cell.angle_gamma   90.00
#
_symmetry.space_group_name_H-M   'P 1'
#
loop_
_entity.id
_entity.type
_entity.pdbx_description
1 polymer ?
#
loop_
_entity_poly.entity_id
_entity_poly.type
_entity_poly.pdbx_seq_one_letter_code
_entity_poly.pdbx_strand_id
1 'polypeptide(L)'
;NFDKGRFDDIDEKLKMLLLARKRIVHKAERKLDAFRDIIERRYQTKGNLKYTLVYVPEGNMPDYIGNNDDFDRSEDIGDDNDAEHLINQYTQVVTEVDDHVTVRKFVSGQKDREEILSDFADGRLQVLTSMKCLDEGVDVPRSELAIFCSSTGNPRQFIQRRGRVLRTHPDKKMAELHDLVIVP
;
A
#
# COMPACT_ATOMS: atom_id res chain seq x y z
N ASN A 1 -32.39 17.29 -24.33
CA ASN A 1 -32.59 16.17 -23.40
C ASN A 1 -32.08 14.79 -23.91
N PHE A 2 -31.54 14.70 -25.13
CA PHE A 2 -31.05 13.42 -25.71
C PHE A 2 -29.60 13.09 -25.38
N ASP A 3 -28.79 14.05 -24.95
CA ASP A 3 -27.34 13.82 -24.74
C ASP A 3 -26.92 13.43 -23.32
N LYS A 4 -27.70 13.76 -22.28
CA LYS A 4 -27.32 13.44 -20.89
C LYS A 4 -27.21 11.95 -20.61
N GLY A 5 -28.21 11.15 -21.02
CA GLY A 5 -28.23 9.71 -20.76
C GLY A 5 -27.13 8.93 -21.46
N ARG A 6 -26.62 9.44 -22.59
CA ARG A 6 -25.57 8.80 -23.36
C ARG A 6 -24.16 9.06 -22.78
N PHE A 7 -23.95 10.19 -22.11
CA PHE A 7 -22.74 10.52 -21.40
C PHE A 7 -22.63 9.74 -20.07
N ASP A 8 -23.75 9.57 -19.37
CA ASP A 8 -23.81 8.81 -18.12
C ASP A 8 -23.47 7.32 -18.36
N ASP A 9 -23.98 6.71 -19.44
CA ASP A 9 -23.70 5.33 -19.82
C ASP A 9 -22.22 5.10 -20.23
N ILE A 10 -21.63 6.08 -20.91
CA ILE A 10 -20.21 6.02 -21.29
C ILE A 10 -19.33 6.17 -20.03
N ASP A 11 -19.71 7.00 -19.10
CA ASP A 11 -19.01 7.23 -17.84
C ASP A 11 -19.02 5.97 -16.95
N GLU A 12 -20.16 5.28 -16.85
CA GLU A 12 -20.26 4.01 -16.13
C GLU A 12 -19.43 2.88 -16.77
N LYS A 13 -19.48 2.72 -18.08
CA LYS A 13 -18.64 1.78 -18.81
C LYS A 13 -17.16 2.05 -18.61
N LEU A 14 -16.76 3.30 -18.67
CA LEU A 14 -15.38 3.71 -18.44
C LEU A 14 -14.95 3.39 -17.01
N LYS A 15 -15.77 3.69 -16.02
CA LYS A 15 -15.54 3.32 -14.61
C LYS A 15 -15.33 1.81 -14.46
N MET A 16 -16.20 1.00 -15.03
CA MET A 16 -16.09 -0.46 -14.97
C MET A 16 -14.80 -0.98 -15.61
N LEU A 17 -14.38 -0.43 -16.75
CA LEU A 17 -13.12 -0.80 -17.41
C LEU A 17 -11.90 -0.40 -16.57
N LEU A 18 -11.92 0.78 -15.96
CA LEU A 18 -10.85 1.23 -15.06
C LEU A 18 -10.74 0.35 -13.81
N LEU A 19 -11.89 -0.05 -13.24
CA LEU A 19 -11.91 -1.00 -12.12
C LEU A 19 -11.40 -2.38 -12.53
N ALA A 20 -11.82 -2.90 -13.68
CA ALA A 20 -11.34 -4.18 -14.19
C ALA A 20 -9.81 -4.15 -14.43
N ARG A 21 -9.30 -3.08 -15.05
CA ARG A 21 -7.85 -2.86 -15.21
C ARG A 21 -7.13 -2.82 -13.86
N LYS A 22 -7.69 -2.09 -12.89
CA LYS A 22 -7.12 -1.98 -11.55
C LYS A 22 -7.03 -3.35 -10.88
N ARG A 23 -8.08 -4.17 -10.97
CA ARG A 23 -8.09 -5.54 -10.45
C ARG A 23 -6.97 -6.41 -11.05
N ILE A 24 -6.80 -6.38 -12.36
CA ILE A 24 -5.73 -7.12 -13.05
C ILE A 24 -4.37 -6.67 -12.54
N VAL A 25 -4.14 -5.35 -12.44
CA VAL A 25 -2.88 -4.78 -11.96
C VAL A 25 -2.62 -5.14 -10.49
N HIS A 26 -3.64 -5.13 -9.64
CA HIS A 26 -3.48 -5.44 -8.21
C HIS A 26 -3.26 -6.93 -7.94
N LYS A 27 -3.93 -7.81 -8.71
CA LYS A 27 -3.87 -9.27 -8.55
C LYS A 27 -2.84 -9.96 -9.44
N ALA A 28 -1.92 -9.21 -10.06
CA ALA A 28 -0.91 -9.80 -10.92
C ALA A 28 0.02 -10.72 -10.10
N GLU A 29 0.02 -12.00 -10.42
CA GLU A 29 0.69 -13.07 -9.68
C GLU A 29 2.18 -12.79 -9.46
N ARG A 30 2.89 -12.34 -10.48
CA ARG A 30 4.32 -12.01 -10.39
C ARG A 30 4.70 -10.87 -9.44
N LYS A 31 3.72 -10.09 -8.98
CA LYS A 31 4.00 -9.04 -7.98
C LYS A 31 4.40 -9.62 -6.64
N LEU A 32 3.76 -10.70 -6.24
CA LEU A 32 4.06 -11.35 -4.97
C LEU A 32 5.45 -11.99 -5.00
N ASP A 33 5.83 -12.57 -6.14
CA ASP A 33 7.18 -13.12 -6.35
C ASP A 33 8.23 -12.02 -6.30
N ALA A 34 8.02 -10.93 -7.03
CA ALA A 34 8.93 -9.78 -7.03
C ALA A 34 9.04 -9.13 -5.64
N PHE A 35 7.94 -9.09 -4.88
CA PHE A 35 7.94 -8.63 -3.51
C PHE A 35 8.77 -9.56 -2.62
N ARG A 36 8.59 -10.88 -2.73
CA ARG A 36 9.37 -11.89 -2.02
C ARG A 36 10.86 -11.72 -2.28
N ASP A 37 11.27 -11.59 -3.52
CA ASP A 37 12.67 -11.38 -3.91
C ASP A 37 13.29 -10.14 -3.24
N ILE A 38 12.54 -9.04 -3.13
CA ILE A 38 13.02 -7.81 -2.47
C ILE A 38 13.21 -8.04 -0.98
N ILE A 39 12.22 -8.64 -0.31
CA ILE A 39 12.25 -8.91 1.13
C ILE A 39 13.37 -9.89 1.49
N GLU A 40 13.50 -10.99 0.77
CA GLU A 40 14.56 -11.99 0.99
C GLU A 40 15.96 -11.38 0.77
N ARG A 41 16.14 -10.61 -0.31
CA ARG A 41 17.41 -9.92 -0.58
C ARG A 41 17.75 -8.93 0.53
N ARG A 42 16.76 -8.18 1.04
CA ARG A 42 16.96 -7.27 2.17
C ARG A 42 17.39 -8.05 3.41
N TYR A 43 16.71 -9.15 3.72
CA TYR A 43 17.06 -9.99 4.87
C TYR A 43 18.45 -10.60 4.75
N GLN A 44 18.80 -11.15 3.59
CA GLN A 44 20.14 -11.70 3.32
C GLN A 44 21.26 -10.65 3.48
N THR A 45 20.97 -9.40 3.10
CA THR A 45 21.96 -8.31 3.12
C THR A 45 22.13 -7.68 4.50
N LYS A 46 21.05 -7.56 5.27
CA LYS A 46 20.99 -6.82 6.54
C LYS A 46 20.85 -7.72 7.77
N GLY A 47 20.47 -8.98 7.61
CA GLY A 47 20.14 -9.91 8.70
C GLY A 47 18.85 -9.56 9.43
N ASN A 48 18.07 -8.60 8.92
CA ASN A 48 16.79 -8.19 9.49
C ASN A 48 15.98 -7.37 8.47
N LEU A 49 14.71 -7.14 8.79
CA LEU A 49 13.80 -6.31 7.99
C LEU A 49 13.39 -5.01 8.71
N LYS A 50 14.17 -4.55 9.68
CA LYS A 50 13.83 -3.36 10.47
C LYS A 50 13.59 -2.15 9.58
N TYR A 51 12.57 -1.37 9.99
CA TYR A 51 12.19 -0.11 9.36
C TYR A 51 11.69 -0.25 7.92
N THR A 52 11.01 -1.36 7.64
CA THR A 52 10.40 -1.62 6.33
C THR A 52 8.91 -1.31 6.32
N LEU A 53 8.49 -0.50 5.36
CA LEU A 53 7.08 -0.20 5.07
C LEU A 53 6.65 -0.90 3.78
N VAL A 54 5.50 -1.55 3.82
CA VAL A 54 4.91 -2.20 2.65
C VAL A 54 3.55 -1.56 2.37
N TYR A 55 3.44 -0.88 1.24
CA TYR A 55 2.20 -0.30 0.77
C TYR A 55 1.47 -1.30 -0.13
N VAL A 56 0.50 -1.99 0.45
CA VAL A 56 -0.30 -3.02 -0.22
C VAL A 56 -1.40 -2.37 -1.04
N PRO A 57 -1.81 -2.99 -2.18
CA PRO A 57 -2.94 -2.50 -2.96
C PRO A 57 -4.21 -2.36 -2.11
N GLU A 58 -4.87 -1.24 -2.27
CA GLU A 58 -6.24 -1.07 -1.79
C GLU A 58 -7.18 -1.84 -2.72
N GLY A 59 -8.13 -2.56 -2.21
CA GLY A 59 -9.08 -3.31 -3.02
C GLY A 59 -9.64 -2.54 -4.24
N ASN A 60 -10.93 -2.43 -4.40
CA ASN A 60 -11.55 -1.99 -5.67
C ASN A 60 -11.80 -0.47 -5.83
N MET A 61 -11.40 0.40 -4.89
CA MET A 61 -11.68 1.84 -5.00
C MET A 61 -10.88 2.52 -6.11
N PRO A 62 -11.49 3.33 -6.98
CA PRO A 62 -10.77 4.07 -8.01
C PRO A 62 -9.99 5.25 -7.43
N ASP A 63 -8.72 5.37 -7.77
CA ASP A 63 -7.87 6.52 -7.38
C ASP A 63 -8.24 7.84 -8.09
N TYR A 64 -9.20 7.79 -9.01
CA TYR A 64 -9.50 8.89 -9.94
C TYR A 64 -10.61 9.82 -9.49
N ILE A 65 -11.27 9.56 -8.38
CA ILE A 65 -12.30 10.47 -7.91
C ILE A 65 -11.59 11.63 -7.23
N GLY A 66 -11.33 12.63 -8.04
CA GLY A 66 -10.77 13.91 -7.59
C GLY A 66 -11.65 14.52 -6.50
N ASN A 67 -11.07 15.51 -5.80
CA ASN A 67 -11.57 16.30 -4.68
C ASN A 67 -13.02 16.84 -4.78
N ASN A 68 -13.99 16.07 -5.26
CA ASN A 68 -15.40 16.36 -5.08
C ASN A 68 -15.85 15.55 -3.88
N ASP A 69 -15.93 16.21 -2.74
CA ASP A 69 -16.48 15.71 -1.47
C ASP A 69 -17.91 15.16 -1.57
N ASP A 70 -18.55 15.30 -2.75
CA ASP A 70 -19.91 14.86 -3.04
C ASP A 70 -20.01 13.44 -3.60
N PHE A 71 -18.91 12.74 -3.85
CA PHE A 71 -18.95 11.33 -4.26
C PHE A 71 -18.70 10.40 -3.07
N ASP A 72 -19.25 10.80 -1.93
CA ASP A 72 -19.23 10.07 -0.71
C ASP A 72 -20.31 8.98 -0.73
N ARG A 73 -19.90 7.75 -0.48
CA ARG A 73 -20.70 6.71 0.17
C ARG A 73 -21.83 6.03 -0.59
N SER A 74 -21.88 6.04 -1.86
CA SER A 74 -22.83 5.16 -2.55
C SER A 74 -22.14 3.90 -3.06
N GLU A 75 -22.43 2.82 -2.35
CA GLU A 75 -22.23 1.42 -2.71
C GLU A 75 -20.79 0.92 -2.78
N ASP A 76 -20.32 0.41 -1.64
CA ASP A 76 -19.28 -0.60 -1.49
C ASP A 76 -19.51 -1.79 -2.45
N ILE A 77 -19.18 -1.62 -3.73
CA ILE A 77 -19.03 -2.74 -4.67
C ILE A 77 -17.57 -3.21 -4.64
N GLY A 78 -16.96 -3.18 -3.49
CA GLY A 78 -15.65 -3.74 -3.23
C GLY A 78 -15.79 -4.75 -2.11
N ASP A 79 -15.56 -6.01 -2.39
CA ASP A 79 -15.50 -7.03 -1.37
C ASP A 79 -14.36 -6.66 -0.41
N ASP A 80 -14.68 -6.24 0.82
CA ASP A 80 -13.72 -6.00 1.90
C ASP A 80 -12.81 -7.22 2.09
N ASN A 81 -13.32 -8.42 1.77
CA ASN A 81 -12.56 -9.66 1.74
C ASN A 81 -11.37 -9.63 0.76
N ASP A 82 -11.48 -9.00 -0.41
CA ASP A 82 -10.39 -8.93 -1.39
C ASP A 82 -9.21 -8.09 -0.88
N ALA A 83 -9.50 -6.97 -0.22
CA ALA A 83 -8.46 -6.10 0.36
C ALA A 83 -7.78 -6.76 1.55
N GLU A 84 -8.56 -7.39 2.43
CA GLU A 84 -8.05 -8.15 3.56
C GLU A 84 -7.23 -9.36 3.10
N HIS A 85 -7.68 -10.04 2.05
CA HIS A 85 -6.94 -11.16 1.47
C HIS A 85 -5.58 -10.71 0.93
N LEU A 86 -5.52 -9.61 0.21
CA LEU A 86 -4.25 -9.08 -0.34
C LEU A 86 -3.27 -8.70 0.78
N ILE A 87 -3.69 -7.95 1.79
CA ILE A 87 -2.77 -7.57 2.87
C ILE A 87 -2.29 -8.81 3.65
N ASN A 88 -3.14 -9.83 3.79
CA ASN A 88 -2.76 -11.08 4.42
C ASN A 88 -1.69 -11.81 3.61
N GLN A 89 -1.81 -11.89 2.28
CA GLN A 89 -0.81 -12.51 1.40
C GLN A 89 0.56 -11.83 1.53
N TYR A 90 0.62 -10.49 1.45
CA TYR A 90 1.88 -9.76 1.60
C TYR A 90 2.48 -9.90 3.01
N THR A 91 1.63 -9.87 4.04
CA THR A 91 2.08 -10.08 5.43
C THR A 91 2.62 -11.49 5.62
N GLN A 92 1.98 -12.50 5.05
CA GLN A 92 2.42 -13.89 5.10
C GLN A 92 3.81 -14.07 4.45
N VAL A 93 4.05 -13.49 3.28
CA VAL A 93 5.37 -13.54 2.63
C VAL A 93 6.47 -13.03 3.56
N VAL A 94 6.18 -11.97 4.32
CA VAL A 94 7.16 -11.42 5.29
C VAL A 94 7.41 -12.39 6.44
N THR A 95 6.37 -13.04 6.98
CA THR A 95 6.53 -14.00 8.09
C THR A 95 7.25 -15.28 7.68
N GLU A 96 7.19 -15.64 6.40
CA GLU A 96 7.87 -16.83 5.86
C GLU A 96 9.39 -16.68 5.70
N VAL A 97 9.93 -15.46 5.82
CA VAL A 97 11.36 -15.20 5.64
C VAL A 97 12.19 -15.76 6.80
N ASP A 98 11.75 -15.52 8.03
CA ASP A 98 12.42 -16.00 9.23
C ASP A 98 11.51 -15.83 10.46
N ASP A 99 11.58 -16.76 11.41
CA ASP A 99 10.75 -16.78 12.63
C ASP A 99 11.00 -15.57 13.56
N HIS A 100 12.12 -14.87 13.42
CA HIS A 100 12.45 -13.68 14.21
C HIS A 100 11.96 -12.38 13.55
N VAL A 101 11.37 -12.44 12.36
CA VAL A 101 10.82 -11.27 11.69
C VAL A 101 9.46 -10.94 12.28
N THR A 102 9.34 -9.71 12.80
CA THR A 102 8.09 -9.19 13.36
C THR A 102 7.40 -8.30 12.34
N VAL A 103 6.16 -8.62 12.01
CA VAL A 103 5.33 -7.85 11.07
C VAL A 103 3.95 -7.61 11.64
N ARG A 104 3.40 -6.43 11.41
CA ARG A 104 2.00 -6.11 11.74
C ARG A 104 1.31 -5.39 10.59
N LYS A 105 0.03 -5.67 10.45
CA LYS A 105 -0.87 -4.91 9.59
C LYS A 105 -1.19 -3.57 10.26
N PHE A 106 -1.21 -2.51 9.48
CA PHE A 106 -1.58 -1.18 9.91
C PHE A 106 -2.76 -0.71 9.04
N VAL A 107 -3.97 -0.80 9.60
CA VAL A 107 -5.23 -0.54 8.90
C VAL A 107 -6.05 0.53 9.61
N SER A 108 -7.05 1.10 8.93
CA SER A 108 -7.95 2.10 9.54
C SER A 108 -8.73 1.50 10.71
N GLY A 109 -9.02 2.33 11.71
CA GLY A 109 -9.83 1.92 12.86
C GLY A 109 -9.13 1.10 13.93
N GLN A 110 -7.85 0.79 13.79
CA GLN A 110 -7.10 0.11 14.84
C GLN A 110 -6.94 0.99 16.10
N LYS A 111 -7.14 0.40 17.28
CA LYS A 111 -7.05 1.11 18.57
C LYS A 111 -5.61 1.23 19.08
N ASP A 112 -4.72 0.31 18.68
CA ASP A 112 -3.33 0.18 19.12
C ASP A 112 -2.33 0.88 18.18
N ARG A 113 -2.78 1.88 17.39
CA ARG A 113 -1.97 2.57 16.38
C ARG A 113 -0.70 3.19 16.94
N GLU A 114 -0.79 3.86 18.08
CA GLU A 114 0.36 4.52 18.72
C GLU A 114 1.40 3.52 19.21
N GLU A 115 0.96 2.40 19.78
CA GLU A 115 1.83 1.31 20.20
C GLU A 115 2.57 0.68 19.01
N ILE A 116 1.84 0.36 17.93
CA ILE A 116 2.41 -0.19 16.70
C ILE A 116 3.49 0.75 16.12
N LEU A 117 3.22 2.04 16.07
CA LEU A 117 4.17 3.03 15.55
C LEU A 117 5.39 3.20 16.47
N SER A 118 5.19 3.14 17.79
CA SER A 118 6.29 3.15 18.77
C SER A 118 7.18 1.91 18.62
N ASP A 119 6.58 0.73 18.52
CA ASP A 119 7.32 -0.53 18.32
C ASP A 119 8.09 -0.54 17.00
N PHE A 120 7.52 0.04 15.96
CA PHE A 120 8.20 0.19 14.68
C PHE A 120 9.37 1.19 14.77
N ALA A 121 9.18 2.33 15.42
CA ALA A 121 10.22 3.34 15.60
C ALA A 121 11.41 2.80 16.41
N ASP A 122 11.15 1.96 17.41
CA ASP A 122 12.17 1.32 18.25
C ASP A 122 12.80 0.06 17.59
N GLY A 123 12.24 -0.40 16.46
CA GLY A 123 12.70 -1.59 15.75
C GLY A 123 12.35 -2.91 16.45
N ARG A 124 11.43 -2.90 17.44
CA ARG A 124 10.79 -4.10 17.99
C ARG A 124 9.88 -4.74 16.96
N LEU A 125 9.17 -3.92 16.22
CA LEU A 125 8.41 -4.29 15.05
C LEU A 125 9.23 -3.94 13.80
N GLN A 126 9.52 -4.94 12.97
CA GLN A 126 10.43 -4.76 11.84
C GLN A 126 9.70 -4.26 10.58
N VAL A 127 8.51 -4.77 10.33
CA VAL A 127 7.75 -4.50 9.10
C VAL A 127 6.34 -4.04 9.42
N LEU A 128 5.90 -2.98 8.74
CA LEU A 128 4.50 -2.57 8.69
C LEU A 128 3.94 -2.81 7.29
N THR A 129 2.87 -3.59 7.21
CA THR A 129 2.07 -3.72 5.98
C THR A 129 0.83 -2.84 6.10
N SER A 130 0.61 -1.96 5.13
CA SER A 130 -0.48 -0.98 5.18
C SER A 130 -1.12 -0.77 3.83
N MET A 131 -2.41 -0.45 3.82
CA MET A 131 -3.13 -0.01 2.62
C MET A 131 -3.13 1.53 2.55
N LYS A 132 -4.16 2.21 3.04
CA LYS A 132 -4.30 3.69 3.01
C LYS A 132 -3.75 4.40 4.24
N CYS A 133 -3.75 3.72 5.37
CA CYS A 133 -3.68 4.37 6.68
C CYS A 133 -2.38 5.11 7.00
N LEU A 134 -1.31 4.86 6.24
CA LEU A 134 -0.07 5.61 6.36
C LEU A 134 -0.09 6.94 5.58
N ASP A 135 -1.18 7.22 4.84
CA ASP A 135 -1.28 8.44 4.03
C ASP A 135 -1.65 9.68 4.85
N GLU A 136 -2.33 9.51 6.00
CA GLU A 136 -2.83 10.61 6.83
C GLU A 136 -2.22 10.61 8.23
N GLY A 137 -1.53 11.67 8.57
CA GLY A 137 -1.11 11.98 9.95
C GLY A 137 -0.03 11.08 10.58
N VAL A 138 0.43 10.03 9.89
CA VAL A 138 1.41 9.10 10.43
C VAL A 138 2.82 9.55 10.09
N ASP A 139 3.67 9.69 11.09
CA ASP A 139 5.08 10.00 10.93
C ASP A 139 5.95 8.77 11.23
N VAL A 140 6.72 8.33 10.25
CA VAL A 140 7.63 7.17 10.36
C VAL A 140 9.03 7.52 9.82
N PRO A 141 9.72 8.51 10.43
CA PRO A 141 10.94 9.07 9.88
C PRO A 141 12.09 8.06 9.81
N ARG A 142 12.05 7.01 10.65
CA ARG A 142 13.07 5.97 10.68
C ARG A 142 12.92 4.91 9.59
N SER A 143 11.89 5.00 8.72
CA SER A 143 11.71 4.05 7.62
C SER A 143 12.91 4.07 6.66
N GLU A 144 13.55 2.93 6.48
CA GLU A 144 14.71 2.76 5.61
C GLU A 144 14.37 2.13 4.27
N LEU A 145 13.34 1.28 4.24
CA LEU A 145 12.85 0.61 3.04
C LEU A 145 11.35 0.85 2.90
N ALA A 146 10.91 1.21 1.70
CA ALA A 146 9.50 1.21 1.36
C ALA A 146 9.27 0.46 0.05
N ILE A 147 8.28 -0.44 0.07
CA ILE A 147 7.88 -1.23 -1.09
C ILE A 147 6.44 -0.86 -1.44
N PHE A 148 6.26 -0.29 -2.62
CA PHE A 148 4.95 0.10 -3.15
C PHE A 148 4.44 -1.03 -4.06
N CYS A 149 3.59 -1.89 -3.52
CA CYS A 149 3.01 -3.01 -4.26
C CYS A 149 1.87 -2.58 -5.19
N SER A 150 1.41 -1.34 -5.08
CA SER A 150 0.53 -0.70 -6.05
C SER A 150 0.93 0.74 -6.30
N SER A 151 0.93 1.13 -7.57
CA SER A 151 1.04 2.53 -7.93
C SER A 151 -0.31 3.20 -7.73
N THR A 152 -0.33 4.36 -7.08
CA THR A 152 -1.51 5.21 -7.04
C THR A 152 -1.56 6.08 -8.29
N GLY A 153 -2.75 6.23 -8.89
CA GLY A 153 -2.98 7.17 -9.99
C GLY A 153 -3.01 8.63 -9.53
N ASN A 154 -3.04 8.88 -8.22
CA ASN A 154 -3.06 10.22 -7.66
C ASN A 154 -1.63 10.74 -7.40
N PRO A 155 -1.15 11.76 -8.15
CA PRO A 155 0.20 12.30 -8.00
C PRO A 155 0.49 12.85 -6.60
N ARG A 156 -0.52 13.38 -5.89
CA ARG A 156 -0.36 13.87 -4.52
C ARG A 156 -0.01 12.74 -3.56
N GLN A 157 -0.78 11.66 -3.59
CA GLN A 157 -0.53 10.50 -2.74
C GLN A 157 0.84 9.89 -3.04
N PHE A 158 1.18 9.80 -4.33
CA PHE A 158 2.49 9.33 -4.77
C PHE A 158 3.64 10.12 -4.13
N ILE A 159 3.56 11.45 -4.17
CA ILE A 159 4.58 12.34 -3.59
C ILE A 159 4.57 12.25 -2.05
N GLN A 160 3.38 12.26 -1.44
CA GLN A 160 3.24 12.23 0.02
C GLN A 160 3.79 10.94 0.63
N ARG A 161 3.46 9.78 0.06
CA ARG A 161 3.95 8.46 0.54
C ARG A 161 5.47 8.41 0.50
N ARG A 162 6.07 8.82 -0.62
CA ARG A 162 7.54 8.84 -0.75
C ARG A 162 8.19 9.86 0.15
N GLY A 163 7.62 11.06 0.25
CA GLY A 163 8.11 12.12 1.11
C GLY A 163 8.21 11.71 2.58
N ARG A 164 7.33 10.83 3.06
CA ARG A 164 7.40 10.32 4.44
C ARG A 164 8.60 9.41 4.65
N VAL A 165 8.84 8.51 3.70
CA VAL A 165 9.98 7.60 3.76
C VAL A 165 11.30 8.34 3.59
N LEU A 166 11.32 9.44 2.85
CA LEU A 166 12.51 10.25 2.62
C LEU A 166 12.83 11.22 3.77
N ARG A 167 12.02 11.29 4.83
CA ARG A 167 12.32 12.11 6.00
C ARG A 167 13.65 11.70 6.63
N THR A 168 14.38 12.70 7.10
CA THR A 168 15.65 12.49 7.78
C THR A 168 15.45 11.95 9.19
N HIS A 169 16.36 11.08 9.62
CA HIS A 169 16.44 10.60 11.00
C HIS A 169 17.93 10.42 11.35
N PRO A 170 18.36 10.72 12.59
CA PRO A 170 19.79 10.63 12.98
C PRO A 170 20.44 9.28 12.67
N ASP A 171 19.70 8.19 12.89
CA ASP A 171 20.21 6.83 12.68
C ASP A 171 20.01 6.31 11.25
N LYS A 172 19.35 7.08 10.37
CA LYS A 172 19.08 6.66 9.00
C LYS A 172 20.03 7.32 8.01
N LYS A 173 20.85 6.51 7.36
CA LYS A 173 21.81 6.99 6.35
C LYS A 173 21.18 7.11 4.95
N MET A 174 20.23 6.24 4.64
CA MET A 174 19.64 6.13 3.31
C MET A 174 18.20 5.59 3.40
N ALA A 175 17.37 5.97 2.45
CA ALA A 175 16.06 5.37 2.21
C ALA A 175 16.06 4.69 0.84
N GLU A 176 15.56 3.47 0.80
CA GLU A 176 15.40 2.65 -0.41
C GLU A 176 13.90 2.56 -0.75
N LEU A 177 13.57 2.80 -2.02
CA LEU A 177 12.19 2.79 -2.50
C LEU A 177 12.08 1.81 -3.67
N HIS A 178 11.17 0.85 -3.56
CA HIS A 178 10.82 -0.08 -4.64
C HIS A 178 9.38 0.14 -5.08
N ASP A 179 9.19 0.28 -6.38
CA ASP A 179 7.86 0.32 -6.99
C ASP A 179 7.64 -0.94 -7.82
N LEU A 180 6.62 -1.71 -7.48
CA LEU A 180 6.22 -2.88 -8.26
C LEU A 180 5.26 -2.45 -9.38
N VAL A 181 5.80 -2.27 -10.57
CA VAL A 181 5.05 -1.91 -11.77
C VAL A 181 4.84 -3.12 -12.67
N ILE A 182 3.67 -3.16 -13.33
CA ILE A 182 3.39 -4.16 -14.37
C ILE A 182 3.72 -3.52 -15.70
N VAL A 183 4.57 -4.20 -16.44
CA VAL A 183 4.88 -3.87 -17.85
C VAL A 183 4.22 -4.90 -18.76
N PRO A 184 3.75 -4.48 -19.97
CA PRO A 184 3.17 -5.39 -20.96
C PRO A 184 4.15 -6.46 -21.40
#